data_1c451fa8e6e54a6d6665366b1be5b6e6
#
_entry.id   1c451fa8e6e54a6d6665366b1be5b6e6
#
_cell.length_a   1.000
_cell.length_b   1.000
_cell.length_c   1.000
_cell.angle_alpha   90.00
_cell.angle_beta   90.00
_cell.angle_gamma   90.00
#
_symmetry.space_group_name_H-M   'P 1'
#
loop_
_entity.id
_entity.type
_entity.pdbx_description
1 polymer ?
#
loop_
_entity_poly.entity_id
_entity_poly.type
_entity_poly.pdbx_seq_one_letter_code
_entity_poly.pdbx_strand_id
1 'polypeptide(L)'
;RVEGGAQGVYDWAVMDSWIAAEAAYGKPVALGFNSYDGTCCGGEAMPTWFTQQHPDGYLTCQGVVLPKYWSASYKQAWREFVTAMAARYKDDPRVVWVETSVGIYGETKPAENQFNACLQSAGLTSALWVQTVNEIVDIYRAAWGNKPLFIQYAPFFLDRNERRDFSDYAGARGVGMKHNKLEVDGDDRFIDDPSYFFYRAGQYDPM
;
A
#
# COMPACT_ATOMS: atom_id res chain seq x y z
N ARG A 1 9.43 -8.13 -11.21
CA ARG A 1 9.90 -7.29 -10.11
C ARG A 1 10.58 -6.06 -10.70
N VAL A 2 10.32 -4.90 -10.13
CA VAL A 2 10.95 -3.63 -10.55
C VAL A 2 12.32 -3.46 -9.90
N GLU A 3 12.53 -3.95 -8.70
CA GLU A 3 13.82 -3.85 -8.02
C GLU A 3 14.87 -4.78 -8.62
N GLY A 4 16.05 -4.19 -8.87
CA GLY A 4 17.24 -4.91 -9.32
C GLY A 4 17.97 -5.66 -8.20
N GLY A 5 19.14 -6.17 -8.49
CA GLY A 5 19.92 -7.01 -7.57
C GLY A 5 20.59 -6.32 -6.39
N ALA A 6 20.45 -4.98 -6.24
CA ALA A 6 21.05 -4.19 -5.17
C ALA A 6 20.16 -3.00 -4.79
N GLN A 7 20.35 -2.47 -3.59
CA GLN A 7 19.65 -1.27 -3.13
C GLN A 7 19.83 -0.09 -4.08
N GLY A 8 18.74 0.59 -4.40
CA GLY A 8 18.72 1.74 -5.30
C GLY A 8 18.86 1.41 -6.79
N VAL A 9 18.93 0.13 -7.15
CA VAL A 9 18.96 -0.32 -8.54
C VAL A 9 17.56 -0.82 -8.93
N TYR A 10 16.95 -0.18 -9.93
CA TYR A 10 15.59 -0.47 -10.37
C TYR A 10 15.56 -0.80 -11.86
N ASP A 11 14.87 -1.88 -12.24
CA ASP A 11 14.56 -2.22 -13.62
C ASP A 11 13.11 -1.82 -13.94
N TRP A 12 12.95 -0.73 -14.65
CA TRP A 12 11.66 -0.19 -15.04
C TRP A 12 11.13 -0.73 -16.38
N ALA A 13 11.91 -1.56 -17.09
CA ALA A 13 11.60 -1.97 -18.46
C ALA A 13 10.21 -2.61 -18.60
N VAL A 14 9.82 -3.46 -17.65
CA VAL A 14 8.49 -4.10 -17.63
C VAL A 14 7.40 -3.06 -17.45
N MET A 15 7.56 -2.13 -16.51
CA MET A 15 6.58 -1.07 -16.26
C MET A 15 6.45 -0.12 -17.44
N ASP A 16 7.59 0.29 -18.02
CA ASP A 16 7.61 1.15 -19.21
C ASP A 16 6.87 0.48 -20.38
N SER A 17 7.09 -0.83 -20.57
CA SER A 17 6.42 -1.57 -21.65
C SER A 17 4.92 -1.67 -21.44
N TRP A 18 4.44 -1.88 -20.22
CA TRP A 18 3.00 -1.91 -19.91
C TRP A 18 2.35 -0.55 -20.08
N ILE A 19 2.98 0.52 -19.59
CA ILE A 19 2.49 1.89 -19.78
C ILE A 19 2.40 2.22 -21.28
N ALA A 20 3.40 1.84 -22.07
CA ALA A 20 3.41 2.06 -23.52
C ALA A 20 2.32 1.23 -24.24
N ALA A 21 2.11 -0.02 -23.83
CA ALA A 21 1.10 -0.88 -24.42
C ALA A 21 -0.33 -0.32 -24.18
N GLU A 22 -0.65 0.09 -22.96
CA GLU A 22 -1.96 0.69 -22.65
C GLU A 22 -2.16 2.04 -23.36
N ALA A 23 -1.12 2.86 -23.39
CA ALA A 23 -1.15 4.14 -24.09
C ALA A 23 -1.38 4.01 -25.60
N ALA A 24 -0.91 2.92 -26.22
CA ALA A 24 -1.17 2.63 -27.64
C ALA A 24 -2.66 2.42 -27.94
N TYR A 25 -3.45 2.06 -26.93
CA TYR A 25 -4.92 1.97 -27.00
C TYR A 25 -5.63 3.22 -26.46
N GLY A 26 -4.91 4.31 -26.21
CA GLY A 26 -5.46 5.54 -25.65
C GLY A 26 -5.92 5.41 -24.20
N LYS A 27 -5.43 4.41 -23.45
CA LYS A 27 -5.82 4.18 -22.07
C LYS A 27 -4.78 4.73 -21.11
N PRO A 28 -5.17 5.53 -20.11
CA PRO A 28 -4.31 5.90 -19.01
C PRO A 28 -4.12 4.72 -18.05
N VAL A 29 -3.05 4.76 -17.27
CA VAL A 29 -2.73 3.73 -16.28
C VAL A 29 -2.71 4.28 -14.86
N ALA A 30 -2.98 3.39 -13.91
CA ALA A 30 -2.71 3.60 -12.49
C ALA A 30 -1.54 2.70 -12.07
N LEU A 31 -0.72 3.18 -11.13
CA LEU A 31 0.39 2.40 -10.59
C LEU A 31 0.11 1.98 -9.15
N GLY A 32 0.37 0.72 -8.85
CA GLY A 32 0.34 0.17 -7.50
C GLY A 32 1.44 -0.89 -7.35
N PHE A 33 2.04 -0.96 -6.17
CA PHE A 33 3.11 -1.92 -5.84
C PHE A 33 2.90 -2.44 -4.43
N ASN A 34 3.30 -3.65 -4.19
CA ASN A 34 3.29 -4.23 -2.86
C ASN A 34 4.57 -5.02 -2.60
N SER A 35 4.84 -5.31 -1.34
CA SER A 35 5.97 -6.12 -0.89
C SER A 35 5.56 -7.50 -0.39
N TYR A 36 4.25 -7.79 -0.41
CA TYR A 36 3.69 -9.06 -0.01
C TYR A 36 2.36 -9.34 -0.71
N ASP A 37 2.31 -10.45 -1.47
CA ASP A 37 1.16 -10.87 -2.27
C ASP A 37 0.30 -11.96 -1.60
N GLY A 38 0.45 -12.16 -0.30
CA GLY A 38 -0.26 -13.22 0.41
C GLY A 38 0.19 -14.63 0.00
N THR A 39 -0.12 -15.60 0.82
CA THR A 39 0.28 -17.01 0.60
C THR A 39 -0.34 -17.63 -0.64
N CYS A 40 -1.51 -17.13 -1.09
CA CYS A 40 -2.17 -17.63 -2.30
C CYS A 40 -1.47 -17.22 -3.59
N CYS A 41 -0.77 -16.07 -3.59
CA CYS A 41 -0.63 -15.33 -4.83
C CYS A 41 0.80 -14.85 -5.11
N GLY A 42 1.79 -15.43 -4.48
CA GLY A 42 3.20 -15.12 -4.70
C GLY A 42 4.03 -14.94 -3.43
N GLY A 43 3.38 -14.69 -2.32
CA GLY A 43 4.05 -14.56 -1.01
C GLY A 43 4.91 -13.31 -0.92
N GLU A 44 6.14 -13.49 -0.47
CA GLU A 44 7.11 -12.42 -0.35
C GLU A 44 7.49 -11.82 -1.71
N ALA A 45 7.41 -10.51 -1.81
CA ALA A 45 7.85 -9.74 -2.98
C ALA A 45 9.02 -8.78 -2.66
N MET A 46 9.54 -8.80 -1.44
CA MET A 46 10.73 -8.06 -1.05
C MET A 46 11.96 -8.54 -1.85
N PRO A 47 12.87 -7.66 -2.24
CA PRO A 47 14.08 -8.06 -2.96
C PRO A 47 15.05 -8.82 -2.05
N THR A 48 15.76 -9.77 -2.62
CA THR A 48 16.71 -10.62 -1.87
C THR A 48 17.79 -9.81 -1.16
N TRP A 49 18.27 -8.72 -1.76
CA TRP A 49 19.26 -7.85 -1.11
C TRP A 49 18.70 -7.24 0.19
N PHE A 50 17.39 -6.90 0.22
CA PHE A 50 16.77 -6.31 1.40
C PHE A 50 16.74 -7.31 2.56
N THR A 51 16.30 -8.54 2.34
CA THR A 51 16.24 -9.55 3.39
C THR A 51 17.62 -9.98 3.88
N GLN A 52 18.64 -9.90 3.01
CA GLN A 52 20.03 -10.17 3.39
C GLN A 52 20.67 -9.07 4.23
N GLN A 53 20.37 -7.80 3.94
CA GLN A 53 21.00 -6.64 4.58
C GLN A 53 20.22 -6.10 5.77
N HIS A 54 18.90 -6.36 5.84
CA HIS A 54 17.99 -5.82 6.83
C HIS A 54 17.20 -6.92 7.56
N PRO A 55 17.86 -7.72 8.43
CA PRO A 55 17.19 -8.79 9.17
C PRO A 55 16.11 -8.28 10.13
N ASP A 56 16.13 -6.98 10.46
CA ASP A 56 15.10 -6.28 11.25
C ASP A 56 13.89 -5.84 10.40
N GLY A 57 13.99 -5.90 9.06
CA GLY A 57 12.97 -5.44 8.10
C GLY A 57 11.90 -6.47 7.77
N TYR A 58 12.03 -7.70 8.25
CA TYR A 58 11.07 -8.76 8.02
C TYR A 58 10.94 -9.68 9.26
N LEU A 59 9.99 -10.58 9.23
CA LEU A 59 9.82 -11.64 10.23
C LEU A 59 9.29 -12.90 9.55
N THR A 60 9.45 -14.04 10.23
CA THR A 60 8.93 -15.30 9.74
C THR A 60 7.81 -15.78 10.64
N CYS A 61 6.62 -15.96 10.06
CA CYS A 61 5.44 -16.47 10.73
C CYS A 61 5.02 -17.81 10.11
N GLN A 62 5.05 -18.87 10.87
CA GLN A 62 4.65 -20.21 10.37
C GLN A 62 5.37 -20.60 9.06
N GLY A 63 6.65 -20.25 8.93
CA GLY A 63 7.45 -20.51 7.73
C GLY A 63 7.26 -19.52 6.58
N VAL A 64 6.36 -18.54 6.72
CA VAL A 64 6.14 -17.49 5.72
C VAL A 64 6.90 -16.24 6.11
N VAL A 65 7.65 -15.69 5.16
CA VAL A 65 8.37 -14.41 5.34
C VAL A 65 7.39 -13.25 5.09
N LEU A 66 7.26 -12.38 6.09
CA LEU A 66 6.38 -11.22 6.07
C LEU A 66 7.19 -9.93 6.23
N PRO A 67 6.87 -8.85 5.50
CA PRO A 67 7.48 -7.56 5.74
C PRO A 67 7.17 -7.04 7.15
N LYS A 68 8.18 -6.51 7.82
CA LYS A 68 8.01 -5.81 9.09
C LYS A 68 7.82 -4.31 8.81
N TYR A 69 6.65 -3.98 8.26
CA TYR A 69 6.31 -2.64 7.75
C TYR A 69 6.63 -1.49 8.73
N TRP A 70 6.53 -1.76 10.04
CA TRP A 70 6.78 -0.78 11.09
C TRP A 70 8.27 -0.61 11.44
N SER A 71 9.15 -1.41 10.85
CA SER A 71 10.60 -1.25 11.09
C SER A 71 11.15 -0.03 10.35
N ALA A 72 12.21 0.55 10.91
CA ALA A 72 12.87 1.70 10.30
C ALA A 72 13.50 1.36 8.95
N SER A 73 14.15 0.18 8.86
CA SER A 73 14.79 -0.31 7.63
C SER A 73 13.77 -0.54 6.52
N TYR A 74 12.61 -1.16 6.81
CA TYR A 74 11.55 -1.31 5.81
C TYR A 74 11.05 0.05 5.31
N LYS A 75 10.70 0.96 6.21
CA LYS A 75 10.18 2.29 5.83
C LYS A 75 11.21 3.11 5.05
N GLN A 76 12.49 2.97 5.36
CA GLN A 76 13.54 3.64 4.60
C GLN A 76 13.68 3.06 3.17
N ALA A 77 13.76 1.75 3.02
CA ALA A 77 13.82 1.10 1.71
C ALA A 77 12.56 1.41 0.88
N TRP A 78 11.39 1.41 1.50
CA TRP A 78 10.14 1.78 0.84
C TRP A 78 10.11 3.23 0.38
N ARG A 79 10.62 4.14 1.21
CA ARG A 79 10.78 5.57 0.84
C ARG A 79 11.68 5.75 -0.37
N GLU A 80 12.81 5.07 -0.41
CA GLU A 80 13.76 5.12 -1.53
C GLU A 80 13.12 4.63 -2.82
N PHE A 81 12.41 3.50 -2.75
CA PHE A 81 11.67 2.94 -3.88
C PHE A 81 10.57 3.89 -4.38
N VAL A 82 9.71 4.37 -3.49
CA VAL A 82 8.62 5.29 -3.85
C VAL A 82 9.14 6.60 -4.43
N THR A 83 10.26 7.11 -3.90
CA THR A 83 10.91 8.32 -4.43
C THR A 83 11.46 8.09 -5.84
N ALA A 84 12.12 6.97 -6.09
CA ALA A 84 12.65 6.62 -7.41
C ALA A 84 11.52 6.44 -8.43
N MET A 85 10.43 5.79 -8.04
CA MET A 85 9.24 5.62 -8.86
C MET A 85 8.60 6.98 -9.21
N ALA A 86 8.45 7.85 -8.23
CA ALA A 86 7.92 9.20 -8.45
C ALA A 86 8.83 10.04 -9.34
N ALA A 87 10.15 9.98 -9.15
CA ALA A 87 11.09 10.69 -10.01
C ALA A 87 10.97 10.28 -11.50
N ARG A 88 10.55 9.04 -11.76
CA ARG A 88 10.36 8.54 -13.12
C ARG A 88 8.98 8.86 -13.70
N TYR A 89 7.91 8.72 -12.91
CA TYR A 89 6.55 8.69 -13.45
C TYR A 89 5.62 9.82 -12.99
N LYS A 90 5.99 10.66 -12.04
CA LYS A 90 5.06 11.68 -11.51
C LYS A 90 4.59 12.68 -12.58
N ASP A 91 5.44 12.99 -13.55
CA ASP A 91 5.16 13.93 -14.62
C ASP A 91 4.74 13.24 -15.93
N ASP A 92 4.64 11.92 -15.95
CA ASP A 92 4.13 11.16 -17.09
C ASP A 92 2.60 11.32 -17.16
N PRO A 93 2.06 11.92 -18.27
CA PRO A 93 0.61 12.14 -18.40
C PRO A 93 -0.16 10.83 -18.61
N ARG A 94 0.49 9.74 -18.94
CA ARG A 94 -0.13 8.41 -19.09
C ARG A 94 -0.44 7.78 -17.74
N VAL A 95 0.26 8.20 -16.68
CA VAL A 95 0.01 7.76 -15.30
C VAL A 95 -0.92 8.77 -14.64
N VAL A 96 -2.17 8.38 -14.40
CA VAL A 96 -3.21 9.30 -13.93
C VAL A 96 -3.36 9.33 -12.43
N TRP A 97 -3.10 8.21 -11.75
CA TRP A 97 -3.08 8.14 -10.28
C TRP A 97 -2.18 7.01 -9.78
N VAL A 98 -1.89 7.03 -8.49
CA VAL A 98 -1.03 6.05 -7.84
C VAL A 98 -1.70 5.52 -6.58
N GLU A 99 -1.62 4.22 -6.36
CA GLU A 99 -2.06 3.58 -5.14
C GLU A 99 -0.99 3.70 -4.06
N THR A 100 -1.40 4.19 -2.89
CA THR A 100 -0.55 4.17 -1.69
C THR A 100 -0.61 2.77 -1.09
N SER A 101 0.12 1.87 -1.70
CA SER A 101 0.15 0.47 -1.30
C SER A 101 0.86 0.32 0.05
N VAL A 102 0.23 -0.36 0.99
CA VAL A 102 0.74 -0.46 2.36
C VAL A 102 1.06 -1.90 2.75
N GLY A 103 0.08 -2.77 2.84
CA GLY A 103 0.21 -4.12 3.36
C GLY A 103 0.00 -5.21 2.29
N ILE A 104 -0.60 -6.31 2.71
CA ILE A 104 -0.93 -7.43 1.79
C ILE A 104 -1.76 -6.94 0.60
N TYR A 105 -1.38 -7.29 -0.61
CA TYR A 105 -2.03 -6.86 -1.87
C TYR A 105 -2.09 -5.33 -2.07
N GLY A 106 -1.31 -4.56 -1.32
CA GLY A 106 -1.41 -3.10 -1.26
C GLY A 106 -2.50 -2.58 -0.33
N GLU A 107 -3.20 -3.44 0.38
CA GLU A 107 -4.33 -3.11 1.27
C GLU A 107 -3.87 -2.56 2.63
N THR A 108 -4.82 -2.01 3.40
CA THR A 108 -4.56 -1.49 4.77
C THR A 108 -4.55 -2.59 5.85
N LYS A 109 -4.14 -3.78 5.50
CA LYS A 109 -3.98 -4.94 6.38
C LYS A 109 -2.56 -5.50 6.23
N PRO A 110 -1.86 -5.83 7.33
CA PRO A 110 -0.46 -6.25 7.21
C PRO A 110 -0.28 -7.61 6.55
N ALA A 111 -1.13 -8.58 6.86
CA ALA A 111 -1.09 -9.95 6.33
C ALA A 111 -2.43 -10.66 6.54
N GLU A 112 -2.55 -11.92 6.16
CA GLU A 112 -3.73 -12.74 6.42
C GLU A 112 -3.98 -12.91 7.94
N ASN A 113 -5.24 -13.06 8.34
CA ASN A 113 -5.66 -13.15 9.75
C ASN A 113 -4.93 -14.23 10.55
N GLN A 114 -4.55 -15.33 9.90
CA GLN A 114 -3.84 -16.43 10.54
C GLN A 114 -2.49 -16.00 11.13
N PHE A 115 -1.90 -14.91 10.63
CA PHE A 115 -0.62 -14.38 11.12
C PHE A 115 -0.77 -13.31 12.21
N ASN A 116 -2.01 -12.89 12.55
CA ASN A 116 -2.21 -11.80 13.52
C ASN A 116 -1.52 -12.07 14.87
N ALA A 117 -1.61 -13.28 15.41
CA ALA A 117 -0.95 -13.64 16.67
C ALA A 117 0.59 -13.54 16.58
N CYS A 118 1.18 -13.94 15.45
CA CYS A 118 2.62 -13.82 15.21
C CYS A 118 3.05 -12.35 15.10
N LEU A 119 2.30 -11.54 14.36
CA LEU A 119 2.54 -10.10 14.22
C LEU A 119 2.47 -9.38 15.57
N GLN A 120 1.46 -9.73 16.40
CA GLN A 120 1.34 -9.20 17.76
C GLN A 120 2.53 -9.60 18.64
N SER A 121 2.96 -10.86 18.57
CA SER A 121 4.14 -11.34 19.30
C SER A 121 5.43 -10.62 18.86
N ALA A 122 5.49 -10.16 17.62
CA ALA A 122 6.58 -9.33 17.09
C ALA A 122 6.44 -7.84 17.43
N GLY A 123 5.45 -7.48 18.25
CA GLY A 123 5.25 -6.13 18.79
C GLY A 123 4.29 -5.26 17.97
N LEU A 124 3.61 -5.78 16.94
CA LEU A 124 2.63 -5.00 16.19
C LEU A 124 1.33 -4.88 17.00
N THR A 125 0.93 -3.65 17.26
CA THR A 125 -0.34 -3.29 17.87
C THR A 125 -1.21 -2.55 16.86
N SER A 126 -2.52 -2.43 17.13
CA SER A 126 -3.43 -1.61 16.32
C SER A 126 -2.92 -0.18 16.15
N ALA A 127 -2.53 0.48 17.25
CA ALA A 127 -1.98 1.85 17.21
C ALA A 127 -0.70 1.96 16.37
N LEU A 128 0.23 1.00 16.51
CA LEU A 128 1.46 0.99 15.71
C LEU A 128 1.18 0.72 14.24
N TRP A 129 0.15 -0.09 13.93
CA TRP A 129 -0.27 -0.32 12.56
C TRP A 129 -0.86 0.94 11.92
N VAL A 130 -1.77 1.63 12.62
CA VAL A 130 -2.31 2.93 12.17
C VAL A 130 -1.19 3.93 11.92
N GLN A 131 -0.26 4.07 12.86
CA GLN A 131 0.90 4.93 12.69
C GLN A 131 1.71 4.54 11.44
N THR A 132 1.95 3.24 11.22
CA THR A 132 2.71 2.73 10.07
C THR A 132 2.03 3.08 8.75
N VAL A 133 0.72 2.86 8.64
CA VAL A 133 -0.06 3.23 7.45
C VAL A 133 0.05 4.73 7.18
N ASN A 134 -0.12 5.55 8.21
CA ASN A 134 -0.04 7.00 8.11
C ASN A 134 1.35 7.47 7.63
N GLU A 135 2.43 6.90 8.15
CA GLU A 135 3.79 7.21 7.73
C GLU A 135 4.05 6.80 6.26
N ILE A 136 3.46 5.69 5.80
CA ILE A 136 3.56 5.27 4.40
C ILE A 136 2.77 6.25 3.50
N VAL A 137 1.59 6.70 3.92
CA VAL A 137 0.84 7.75 3.21
C VAL A 137 1.69 9.01 3.06
N ASP A 138 2.39 9.44 4.12
CA ASP A 138 3.29 10.59 4.06
C ASP A 138 4.47 10.39 3.11
N ILE A 139 5.03 9.17 3.04
CA ILE A 139 6.08 8.83 2.08
C ILE A 139 5.59 9.05 0.64
N TYR A 140 4.41 8.53 0.30
CA TYR A 140 3.84 8.72 -1.03
C TYR A 140 3.53 10.18 -1.33
N ARG A 141 2.88 10.90 -0.41
CA ARG A 141 2.53 12.30 -0.62
C ARG A 141 3.76 13.18 -0.81
N ALA A 142 4.82 12.97 -0.03
CA ALA A 142 6.08 13.69 -0.18
C ALA A 142 6.75 13.44 -1.55
N ALA A 143 6.71 12.21 -2.06
CA ALA A 143 7.35 11.86 -3.32
C ALA A 143 6.54 12.32 -4.55
N TRP A 144 5.21 12.13 -4.53
CA TRP A 144 4.34 12.33 -5.68
C TRP A 144 3.74 13.73 -5.80
N GLY A 145 3.88 14.58 -4.77
CA GLY A 145 3.38 15.97 -4.79
C GLY A 145 1.87 16.03 -5.05
N ASN A 146 1.46 16.66 -6.14
CA ASN A 146 0.04 16.86 -6.49
C ASN A 146 -0.56 15.72 -7.36
N LYS A 147 0.21 14.67 -7.68
CA LYS A 147 -0.36 13.51 -8.39
C LYS A 147 -1.49 12.90 -7.56
N PRO A 148 -2.64 12.57 -8.16
CA PRO A 148 -3.72 11.88 -7.45
C PRO A 148 -3.22 10.58 -6.81
N LEU A 149 -3.45 10.45 -5.51
CA LEU A 149 -3.13 9.27 -4.74
C LEU A 149 -4.41 8.66 -4.19
N PHE A 150 -4.47 7.32 -4.16
CA PHE A 150 -5.57 6.58 -3.57
C PHE A 150 -5.04 5.52 -2.62
N ILE A 151 -5.64 5.43 -1.43
CA ILE A 151 -5.40 4.33 -0.50
C ILE A 151 -6.48 3.28 -0.66
N GLN A 152 -6.08 2.02 -0.70
CA GLN A 152 -7.04 0.94 -0.74
C GLN A 152 -7.64 0.74 0.65
N TYR A 153 -8.91 1.13 0.78
CA TYR A 153 -9.69 0.93 1.98
C TYR A 153 -10.10 -0.54 2.08
N ALA A 154 -9.32 -1.29 2.82
CA ALA A 154 -9.46 -2.72 2.93
C ALA A 154 -9.67 -3.16 4.38
N PRO A 155 -9.68 -4.46 4.65
CA PRO A 155 -9.84 -4.95 6.01
C PRO A 155 -8.80 -4.36 6.97
N PHE A 156 -9.15 -4.33 8.23
CA PHE A 156 -8.33 -3.86 9.35
C PHE A 156 -7.40 -4.98 9.87
N PHE A 157 -6.45 -4.62 10.72
CA PHE A 157 -5.55 -5.57 11.39
C PHE A 157 -6.25 -6.23 12.59
N LEU A 158 -6.56 -5.47 13.64
CA LEU A 158 -7.17 -5.97 14.87
C LEU A 158 -8.48 -5.28 15.22
N ASP A 159 -8.60 -3.97 14.94
CA ASP A 159 -9.75 -3.16 15.29
C ASP A 159 -10.35 -2.49 14.06
N ARG A 160 -11.66 -2.67 13.85
CA ARG A 160 -12.37 -2.08 12.73
C ARG A 160 -12.29 -0.54 12.70
N ASN A 161 -12.07 0.11 13.84
CA ASN A 161 -11.91 1.57 13.90
C ASN A 161 -10.61 2.05 13.25
N GLU A 162 -9.63 1.18 13.05
CA GLU A 162 -8.41 1.50 12.28
C GLU A 162 -8.75 2.08 10.90
N ARG A 163 -9.84 1.59 10.27
CA ARG A 163 -10.31 2.09 8.97
C ARG A 163 -10.64 3.58 9.01
N ARG A 164 -11.34 4.02 10.05
CA ARG A 164 -11.66 5.43 10.23
C ARG A 164 -10.38 6.26 10.38
N ASP A 165 -9.47 5.78 11.22
CA ASP A 165 -8.22 6.49 11.50
C ASP A 165 -7.35 6.63 10.24
N PHE A 166 -7.25 5.57 9.41
CA PHE A 166 -6.58 5.64 8.10
C PHE A 166 -7.25 6.63 7.16
N SER A 167 -8.58 6.59 7.08
CA SER A 167 -9.38 7.41 6.17
C SER A 167 -9.25 8.89 6.51
N ASP A 168 -9.37 9.23 7.79
CA ASP A 168 -9.26 10.60 8.27
C ASP A 168 -7.87 11.16 7.99
N TYR A 169 -6.83 10.36 8.25
CA TYR A 169 -5.46 10.77 8.01
C TYR A 169 -5.15 10.96 6.52
N ALA A 170 -5.54 10.00 5.69
CA ALA A 170 -5.33 10.02 4.25
C ALA A 170 -6.13 11.16 3.59
N GLY A 171 -7.42 11.29 3.94
CA GLY A 171 -8.29 12.33 3.42
C GLY A 171 -7.80 13.74 3.74
N ALA A 172 -7.33 13.99 4.98
CA ALA A 172 -6.74 15.27 5.37
C ALA A 172 -5.47 15.63 4.56
N ARG A 173 -4.89 14.69 3.82
CA ARG A 173 -3.74 14.85 2.93
C ARG A 173 -4.11 14.83 1.45
N GLY A 174 -5.40 14.88 1.13
CA GLY A 174 -5.89 14.82 -0.25
C GLY A 174 -5.59 13.48 -0.92
N VAL A 175 -5.59 12.38 -0.16
CA VAL A 175 -5.52 11.02 -0.67
C VAL A 175 -6.93 10.45 -0.74
N GLY A 176 -7.38 10.09 -1.93
CA GLY A 176 -8.68 9.47 -2.17
C GLY A 176 -8.72 8.03 -1.64
N MET A 177 -9.92 7.46 -1.61
CA MET A 177 -10.13 6.09 -1.17
C MET A 177 -10.56 5.20 -2.33
N LYS A 178 -10.01 4.01 -2.37
CA LYS A 178 -10.34 2.96 -3.33
C LYS A 178 -10.84 1.73 -2.57
N HIS A 179 -11.84 1.05 -3.11
CA HIS A 179 -12.37 -0.19 -2.55
C HIS A 179 -12.44 -1.27 -3.64
N ASN A 180 -12.08 -2.51 -3.29
CA ASN A 180 -12.04 -3.62 -4.25
C ASN A 180 -13.39 -4.22 -4.58
N LYS A 181 -14.40 -3.99 -3.73
CA LYS A 181 -15.74 -4.53 -3.89
C LYS A 181 -16.76 -3.42 -3.86
N LEU A 182 -17.45 -3.24 -4.97
CA LEU A 182 -18.71 -2.52 -5.02
C LEU A 182 -19.78 -3.60 -5.27
N GLU A 183 -20.43 -4.06 -4.22
CA GLU A 183 -21.54 -5.03 -4.33
C GLU A 183 -22.85 -4.26 -4.40
N VAL A 184 -23.67 -4.58 -5.42
CA VAL A 184 -24.97 -3.92 -5.66
C VAL A 184 -25.96 -4.22 -4.54
N ASP A 185 -25.84 -5.37 -3.90
CA ASP A 185 -26.63 -5.82 -2.76
C ASP A 185 -25.93 -5.45 -1.44
N GLY A 186 -25.29 -4.28 -1.44
CA GLY A 186 -24.51 -3.80 -0.30
C GLY A 186 -25.27 -3.97 0.99
N ASP A 187 -24.74 -4.79 1.83
CA ASP A 187 -25.14 -4.95 3.22
C ASP A 187 -25.36 -3.56 3.82
N ASP A 188 -26.56 -3.25 4.29
CA ASP A 188 -26.97 -1.96 4.88
C ASP A 188 -26.00 -1.46 5.94
N ARG A 189 -25.23 -2.37 6.53
CA ARG A 189 -24.10 -2.07 7.41
C ARG A 189 -23.04 -1.16 6.80
N PHE A 190 -22.94 -1.08 5.47
CA PHE A 190 -21.96 -0.23 4.78
C PHE A 190 -22.40 1.22 4.67
N ILE A 191 -23.65 1.52 4.83
CA ILE A 191 -24.21 2.86 4.63
C ILE A 191 -24.17 3.68 5.92
N ASP A 192 -24.50 3.07 7.05
CA ASP A 192 -24.73 3.77 8.31
C ASP A 192 -23.56 3.72 9.30
N ASP A 193 -22.54 2.91 9.04
CA ASP A 193 -21.39 2.79 9.95
C ASP A 193 -20.29 3.79 9.56
N PRO A 194 -19.96 4.77 10.44
CA PRO A 194 -18.93 5.77 10.18
C PRO A 194 -17.53 5.22 9.90
N SER A 195 -17.29 3.93 10.19
CA SER A 195 -16.02 3.25 9.90
C SER A 195 -15.98 2.67 8.49
N TYR A 196 -17.07 2.72 7.72
CA TYR A 196 -17.12 2.15 6.39
C TYR A 196 -16.73 3.14 5.30
N PHE A 197 -16.25 2.57 4.17
CA PHE A 197 -15.74 3.28 3.02
C PHE A 197 -16.67 4.38 2.51
N PHE A 198 -17.93 4.07 2.23
CA PHE A 198 -18.85 5.04 1.63
C PHE A 198 -19.15 6.24 2.53
N TYR A 199 -19.26 6.00 3.85
CA TYR A 199 -19.45 7.09 4.79
C TYR A 199 -18.23 8.00 4.85
N ARG A 200 -17.03 7.42 4.90
CA ARG A 200 -15.76 8.18 5.01
C ARG A 200 -15.39 8.84 3.68
N ALA A 201 -15.56 8.14 2.57
CA ALA A 201 -15.27 8.67 1.24
C ALA A 201 -16.08 9.94 0.93
N GLY A 202 -17.35 10.00 1.36
CA GLY A 202 -18.20 11.17 1.18
C GLY A 202 -17.82 12.40 2.01
N GLN A 203 -16.88 12.28 2.94
CA GLN A 203 -16.39 13.39 3.77
C GLN A 203 -15.19 14.11 3.19
N TYR A 204 -14.54 13.55 2.20
CA TYR A 204 -13.33 14.09 1.58
C TYR A 204 -13.55 14.27 0.08
N ASP A 205 -13.58 15.51 -0.36
CA ASP A 205 -13.74 15.89 -1.77
C ASP A 205 -12.35 16.28 -2.33
N PRO A 206 -12.04 15.95 -3.61
CA PRO A 206 -12.79 15.10 -4.55
C PRO A 206 -12.39 13.63 -4.43
N MET A 207 -13.36 12.77 -4.63
CA MET A 207 -13.09 11.35 -4.86
C MET A 207 -12.75 11.10 -6.32
#